data_f026cf5b80c01cf721fa1197663cc6e5
#
_entry.id   f026cf5b80c01cf721fa1197663cc6e5
#
_cell.length_a   1.000
_cell.length_b   1.000
_cell.length_c   1.000
_cell.angle_alpha   90.00
_cell.angle_beta   90.00
_cell.angle_gamma   90.00
#
_symmetry.space_group_name_H-M   'P 1'
#
loop_
_entity.id
_entity.type
_entity.pdbx_description
1 polymer ?
#
loop_
_entity_poly.entity_id
_entity_poly.type
_entity_poly.pdbx_seq_one_letter_code
_entity_poly.pdbx_strand_id
1 'polypeptide(L)'
;MKAIKILLAGFLMIAIFSVGCKTWNKSQKGAAIGAGSGAVVGAVIGKVSGNTALGAIIGATVGGVAGAVIGRQMDKQAEEIKKEIPDAEVIRIGEGIVVEFNNKILFGFDQSNLSADARQNLDKLITILKKYPDTNIEVQGHTDSKGTVSYNEALSERRALAVSGYLVSKGILASRLTINGFGEMAPKYFNNTAEGQALNRRVEFLVSANDKMKADAAKDAASK
;
A
#
# COMPACT_ATOMS: atom_id res chain seq x y z
N MET A 1 31.77 45.46 3.47
CA MET A 1 30.76 45.25 2.43
C MET A 1 30.40 43.74 2.22
N LYS A 2 31.33 42.79 2.32
CA LYS A 2 31.03 41.35 2.19
C LYS A 2 30.19 40.78 3.33
N ALA A 3 30.44 41.20 4.59
CA ALA A 3 29.67 40.71 5.76
C ALA A 3 28.21 41.16 5.77
N ILE A 4 27.88 42.35 5.29
CA ILE A 4 26.52 42.87 5.18
C ILE A 4 25.69 42.09 4.14
N LYS A 5 26.34 41.67 3.03
CA LYS A 5 25.67 40.85 2.01
C LYS A 5 25.34 39.46 2.49
N ILE A 6 26.17 38.85 3.34
CA ILE A 6 25.93 37.53 3.96
C ILE A 6 24.80 37.60 4.99
N LEU A 7 24.73 38.67 5.79
CA LEU A 7 23.66 38.93 6.75
C LEU A 7 22.31 39.17 6.05
N LEU A 8 22.30 39.91 4.94
CA LEU A 8 21.09 40.12 4.15
C LEU A 8 20.59 38.85 3.46
N ALA A 9 21.50 38.00 2.98
CA ALA A 9 21.13 36.69 2.40
C ALA A 9 20.57 35.72 3.46
N GLY A 10 21.14 35.75 4.67
CA GLY A 10 20.64 34.93 5.79
C GLY A 10 19.22 35.36 6.28
N PHE A 11 18.98 36.69 6.30
CA PHE A 11 17.66 37.22 6.70
C PHE A 11 16.59 36.98 5.65
N LEU A 12 16.94 36.94 4.36
CA LEU A 12 16.03 36.62 3.27
C LEU A 12 15.62 35.13 3.32
N MET A 13 16.48 34.21 3.73
CA MET A 13 16.18 32.80 3.88
C MET A 13 15.22 32.52 5.06
N ILE A 14 15.30 33.30 6.15
CA ILE A 14 14.44 33.14 7.32
C ILE A 14 13.02 33.69 7.06
N ALA A 15 12.88 34.72 6.21
CA ALA A 15 11.60 35.33 5.86
C ALA A 15 10.69 34.42 5.01
N ILE A 16 11.24 33.39 4.34
CA ILE A 16 10.47 32.46 3.51
C ILE A 16 9.75 31.39 4.38
N PHE A 17 10.18 31.18 5.63
CA PHE A 17 9.57 30.19 6.54
C PHE A 17 8.40 30.74 7.38
N SER A 18 8.10 32.04 7.32
CA SER A 18 7.07 32.68 8.14
C SER A 18 5.75 32.96 7.41
N VAL A 19 5.52 32.45 6.19
CA VAL A 19 4.25 32.58 5.49
C VAL A 19 3.28 31.49 5.97
N GLY A 20 2.53 31.86 6.99
CA GLY A 20 1.18 31.51 7.33
C GLY A 20 0.70 30.08 7.14
N CYS A 21 0.42 29.39 8.25
CA CYS A 21 -0.56 28.32 8.36
C CYS A 21 -1.93 28.76 7.89
N LYS A 22 -2.15 28.87 6.58
CA LYS A 22 -3.49 28.89 6.01
C LYS A 22 -3.84 27.46 5.64
N THR A 23 -4.96 26.99 6.15
CA THR A 23 -5.52 25.64 6.05
C THR A 23 -5.23 25.01 4.67
N TRP A 24 -4.19 24.21 4.61
CA TRP A 24 -3.87 23.42 3.42
C TRP A 24 -4.93 22.34 3.24
N ASN A 25 -5.56 22.26 2.08
CA ASN A 25 -6.43 21.16 1.75
C ASN A 25 -5.61 19.85 1.60
N LYS A 26 -6.30 18.71 1.63
CA LYS A 26 -5.63 17.38 1.58
C LYS A 26 -4.73 17.21 0.36
N SER A 27 -5.06 17.84 -0.76
CA SER A 27 -4.28 17.83 -2.01
C SER A 27 -2.98 18.62 -1.90
N GLN A 28 -2.98 19.77 -1.22
CA GLN A 28 -1.78 20.59 -1.01
C GLN A 28 -0.81 19.97 0.01
N LYS A 29 -1.35 19.25 1.02
CA LYS A 29 -0.52 18.46 1.96
C LYS A 29 0.19 17.31 1.25
N GLY A 30 -0.48 16.62 0.31
CA GLY A 30 0.11 15.56 -0.49
C GLY A 30 1.24 16.06 -1.39
N ALA A 31 1.06 17.22 -2.03
CA ALA A 31 2.07 17.82 -2.92
C ALA A 31 3.34 18.28 -2.16
N ALA A 32 3.19 18.83 -0.95
CA ALA A 32 4.33 19.30 -0.15
C ALA A 32 5.17 18.14 0.44
N ILE A 33 4.53 17.01 0.74
CA ILE A 33 5.20 15.80 1.23
C ILE A 33 5.89 15.04 0.08
N GLY A 34 5.35 15.10 -1.15
CA GLY A 34 5.88 14.40 -2.32
C GLY A 34 7.16 14.99 -2.92
N ALA A 35 7.47 16.27 -2.69
CA ALA A 35 8.53 16.97 -3.41
C ALA A 35 9.97 16.71 -2.94
N GLY A 36 10.19 15.95 -1.86
CA GLY A 36 11.55 15.77 -1.34
C GLY A 36 11.86 14.49 -0.56
N SER A 37 10.92 13.57 -0.35
CA SER A 37 11.15 12.51 0.63
C SER A 37 10.42 11.18 0.41
N GLY A 38 10.01 10.85 -0.81
CA GLY A 38 9.22 9.63 -1.08
C GLY A 38 9.81 8.36 -0.45
N ALA A 39 11.11 8.12 -0.64
CA ALA A 39 11.78 6.96 -0.07
C ALA A 39 11.88 7.01 1.48
N VAL A 40 12.07 8.21 2.05
CA VAL A 40 12.17 8.39 3.50
C VAL A 40 10.78 8.25 4.16
N VAL A 41 9.75 8.80 3.53
CA VAL A 41 8.36 8.66 4.00
C VAL A 41 7.92 7.19 3.92
N GLY A 42 8.27 6.50 2.83
CA GLY A 42 7.98 5.07 2.66
C GLY A 42 8.64 4.20 3.73
N ALA A 43 9.92 4.45 4.05
CA ALA A 43 10.64 3.73 5.09
C ALA A 43 10.05 3.98 6.49
N VAL A 44 9.61 5.21 6.77
CA VAL A 44 8.96 5.56 8.05
C VAL A 44 7.60 4.89 8.17
N ILE A 45 6.79 4.91 7.11
CA ILE A 45 5.48 4.24 7.08
C ILE A 45 5.64 2.72 7.24
N GLY A 46 6.61 2.12 6.52
CA GLY A 46 6.91 0.69 6.65
C GLY A 46 7.34 0.30 8.06
N LYS A 47 8.10 1.14 8.74
CA LYS A 47 8.52 0.92 10.13
C LYS A 47 7.36 1.07 11.13
N VAL A 48 6.44 2.01 10.89
CA VAL A 48 5.27 2.24 11.75
C VAL A 48 4.21 1.14 11.57
N SER A 49 4.05 0.63 10.33
CA SER A 49 3.13 -0.48 10.04
C SER A 49 3.74 -1.87 10.22
N GLY A 50 4.98 -1.96 10.73
CA GLY A 50 5.64 -3.24 10.96
C GLY A 50 6.16 -3.95 9.70
N ASN A 51 5.96 -3.34 8.52
CA ASN A 51 6.35 -3.94 7.24
C ASN A 51 7.15 -2.95 6.38
N THR A 52 8.48 -3.10 6.40
CA THR A 52 9.40 -2.22 5.64
C THR A 52 9.23 -2.39 4.12
N ALA A 53 8.83 -3.57 3.66
CA ALA A 53 8.56 -3.83 2.24
C ALA A 53 7.33 -3.04 1.75
N LEU A 54 6.29 -2.97 2.57
CA LEU A 54 5.11 -2.10 2.36
C LEU A 54 5.54 -0.64 2.15
N GLY A 55 6.40 -0.13 3.03
CA GLY A 55 6.90 1.24 2.94
C GLY A 55 7.73 1.50 1.69
N ALA A 56 8.54 0.55 1.25
CA ALA A 56 9.38 0.69 0.06
C ALA A 56 8.55 0.70 -1.24
N ILE A 57 7.54 -0.15 -1.34
CA ILE A 57 6.69 -0.27 -2.54
C ILE A 57 5.75 0.93 -2.69
N ILE A 58 5.14 1.36 -1.59
CA ILE A 58 4.18 2.48 -1.57
C ILE A 58 4.89 3.83 -1.49
N GLY A 59 6.11 3.85 -0.96
CA GLY A 59 6.91 5.07 -0.79
C GLY A 59 7.65 5.55 -2.04
N ALA A 60 7.64 4.81 -3.13
CA ALA A 60 8.16 5.24 -4.42
C ALA A 60 7.18 6.20 -5.11
N THR A 61 6.95 7.36 -4.49
CA THR A 61 5.98 8.35 -4.97
C THR A 61 6.57 9.14 -6.14
N VAL A 62 5.72 9.43 -7.13
CA VAL A 62 6.10 10.26 -8.28
C VAL A 62 6.21 11.73 -7.88
N GLY A 63 5.55 12.13 -6.79
CA GLY A 63 5.55 13.50 -6.27
C GLY A 63 4.88 14.54 -7.18
N GLY A 64 4.67 15.75 -6.63
CA GLY A 64 4.16 16.89 -7.39
C GLY A 64 2.74 16.69 -7.97
N VAL A 65 2.49 17.28 -9.14
CA VAL A 65 1.17 17.25 -9.82
C VAL A 65 0.81 15.84 -10.27
N ALA A 66 1.78 15.06 -10.77
CA ALA A 66 1.57 13.69 -11.20
C ALA A 66 1.15 12.79 -10.03
N GLY A 67 1.80 12.92 -8.87
CA GLY A 67 1.40 12.21 -7.65
C GLY A 67 -0.01 12.56 -7.17
N ALA A 68 -0.46 13.80 -7.36
CA ALA A 68 -1.83 14.19 -7.06
C ALA A 68 -2.87 13.56 -8.01
N VAL A 69 -2.51 13.29 -9.27
CA VAL A 69 -3.37 12.57 -10.22
C VAL A 69 -3.49 11.11 -9.81
N ILE A 70 -2.35 10.44 -9.56
CA ILE A 70 -2.31 9.05 -9.07
C ILE A 70 -3.10 8.93 -7.76
N GLY A 71 -2.83 9.83 -6.79
CA GLY A 71 -3.50 9.82 -5.49
C GLY A 71 -5.02 9.85 -5.59
N ARG A 72 -5.59 10.72 -6.43
CA ARG A 72 -7.05 10.79 -6.66
C ARG A 72 -7.61 9.50 -7.24
N GLN A 73 -6.87 8.83 -8.14
CA GLN A 73 -7.33 7.57 -8.72
C GLN A 73 -7.27 6.44 -7.68
N MET A 74 -6.22 6.41 -6.87
CA MET A 74 -6.12 5.47 -5.74
C MET A 74 -7.18 5.72 -4.66
N ASP A 75 -7.54 6.98 -4.39
CA ASP A 75 -8.62 7.32 -3.45
C ASP A 75 -9.95 6.73 -3.91
N LYS A 76 -10.30 6.93 -5.19
CA LYS A 76 -11.53 6.36 -5.76
C LYS A 76 -11.53 4.83 -5.69
N GLN A 77 -10.42 4.19 -6.06
CA GLN A 77 -10.30 2.73 -5.99
C GLN A 77 -10.43 2.22 -4.55
N ALA A 78 -9.79 2.88 -3.58
CA ALA A 78 -9.88 2.50 -2.17
C ALA A 78 -11.30 2.65 -1.61
N GLU A 79 -12.01 3.74 -1.97
CA GLU A 79 -13.40 3.95 -1.59
C GLU A 79 -14.33 2.88 -2.18
N GLU A 80 -14.13 2.51 -3.45
CA GLU A 80 -14.90 1.41 -4.07
C GLU A 80 -14.64 0.07 -3.38
N ILE A 81 -13.37 -0.27 -3.10
CA ILE A 81 -13.03 -1.51 -2.37
C ILE A 81 -13.69 -1.51 -1.00
N LYS A 82 -13.56 -0.42 -0.24
CA LYS A 82 -14.13 -0.30 1.11
C LYS A 82 -15.65 -0.44 1.12
N LYS A 83 -16.32 0.08 0.09
CA LYS A 83 -17.78 0.00 -0.04
C LYS A 83 -18.26 -1.42 -0.38
N GLU A 84 -17.59 -2.07 -1.33
CA GLU A 84 -18.02 -3.37 -1.85
C GLU A 84 -17.57 -4.54 -0.97
N ILE A 85 -16.50 -4.37 -0.17
CA ILE A 85 -15.90 -5.42 0.64
C ILE A 85 -15.76 -4.94 2.09
N PRO A 86 -16.86 -4.87 2.85
CA PRO A 86 -16.83 -4.39 4.24
C PRO A 86 -16.03 -5.28 5.19
N ASP A 87 -15.79 -6.54 4.81
CA ASP A 87 -15.01 -7.52 5.58
C ASP A 87 -13.49 -7.34 5.43
N ALA A 88 -13.03 -6.44 4.55
CA ALA A 88 -11.63 -6.11 4.38
C ALA A 88 -11.27 -4.80 5.07
N GLU A 89 -10.10 -4.74 5.69
CA GLU A 89 -9.52 -3.48 6.13
C GLU A 89 -8.84 -2.81 4.93
N VAL A 90 -9.24 -1.58 4.60
CA VAL A 90 -8.71 -0.83 3.45
C VAL A 90 -8.02 0.44 3.94
N ILE A 91 -6.72 0.52 3.72
CA ILE A 91 -5.87 1.63 4.18
C ILE A 91 -5.23 2.29 2.97
N ARG A 92 -5.32 3.64 2.90
CA ARG A 92 -4.59 4.44 1.92
C ARG A 92 -3.24 4.88 2.48
N ILE A 93 -2.16 4.55 1.77
CA ILE A 93 -0.80 4.91 2.17
C ILE A 93 -0.06 5.49 0.96
N GLY A 94 0.35 6.76 1.03
CA GLY A 94 1.05 7.43 -0.08
C GLY A 94 0.24 7.38 -1.38
N GLU A 95 0.78 6.78 -2.41
CA GLU A 95 0.13 6.55 -3.72
C GLU A 95 -0.34 5.09 -3.89
N GLY A 96 -0.48 4.33 -2.79
CA GLY A 96 -0.92 2.95 -2.80
C GLY A 96 -2.13 2.68 -1.92
N ILE A 97 -2.64 1.45 -2.00
CA ILE A 97 -3.75 0.94 -1.19
C ILE A 97 -3.30 -0.38 -0.59
N VAL A 98 -3.57 -0.57 0.70
CA VAL A 98 -3.48 -1.87 1.37
C VAL A 98 -4.88 -2.38 1.58
N VAL A 99 -5.16 -3.58 1.10
CA VAL A 99 -6.41 -4.31 1.36
C VAL A 99 -6.04 -5.55 2.16
N GLU A 100 -6.48 -5.62 3.39
CA GLU A 100 -6.18 -6.71 4.30
C GLU A 100 -7.39 -7.59 4.54
N PHE A 101 -7.20 -8.89 4.39
CA PHE A 101 -8.18 -9.92 4.75
C PHE A 101 -7.66 -10.77 5.90
N ASN A 102 -8.46 -10.91 6.94
CA ASN A 102 -8.18 -11.88 7.98
C ASN A 102 -8.23 -13.31 7.40
N ASN A 103 -7.30 -14.16 7.83
CA ASN A 103 -7.18 -15.52 7.34
C ASN A 103 -8.45 -16.38 7.56
N LYS A 104 -9.22 -16.12 8.61
CA LYS A 104 -10.50 -16.85 8.85
C LYS A 104 -11.52 -16.63 7.73
N ILE A 105 -11.46 -15.48 7.05
CA ILE A 105 -12.31 -15.17 5.92
C ILE A 105 -11.84 -15.97 4.69
N LEU A 106 -10.52 -16.10 4.50
CA LEU A 106 -9.95 -16.66 3.29
C LEU A 106 -9.80 -18.18 3.31
N PHE A 107 -9.41 -18.76 4.47
CA PHE A 107 -9.00 -20.16 4.54
C PHE A 107 -9.57 -20.85 5.76
N GLY A 108 -9.76 -22.18 5.67
CA GLY A 108 -9.97 -23.03 6.83
C GLY A 108 -8.73 -23.10 7.74
N PHE A 109 -8.93 -23.70 8.92
CA PHE A 109 -7.82 -23.92 9.86
C PHE A 109 -6.72 -24.73 9.21
N ASP A 110 -5.50 -24.24 9.28
CA ASP A 110 -4.27 -24.85 8.70
C ASP A 110 -4.35 -25.18 7.19
N GLN A 111 -5.25 -24.51 6.46
CA GLN A 111 -5.47 -24.72 5.04
C GLN A 111 -4.97 -23.54 4.20
N SER A 112 -4.70 -23.82 2.93
CA SER A 112 -4.42 -22.83 1.87
C SER A 112 -5.49 -22.86 0.75
N ASN A 113 -6.52 -23.70 0.86
CA ASN A 113 -7.63 -23.72 -0.07
C ASN A 113 -8.63 -22.60 0.26
N LEU A 114 -8.98 -21.80 -0.74
CA LEU A 114 -9.93 -20.69 -0.57
C LEU A 114 -11.33 -21.20 -0.22
N SER A 115 -11.92 -20.63 0.82
CA SER A 115 -13.31 -20.86 1.22
C SER A 115 -14.29 -20.32 0.16
N ALA A 116 -15.58 -20.65 0.29
CA ALA A 116 -16.62 -20.06 -0.57
C ALA A 116 -16.76 -18.55 -0.34
N ASP A 117 -16.73 -18.11 0.91
CA ASP A 117 -16.82 -16.70 1.29
C ASP A 117 -15.58 -15.92 0.81
N ALA A 118 -14.39 -16.55 0.85
CA ALA A 118 -13.18 -15.99 0.27
C ALA A 118 -13.37 -15.69 -1.21
N ARG A 119 -13.89 -16.64 -1.97
CA ARG A 119 -14.09 -16.47 -3.41
C ARG A 119 -15.06 -15.34 -3.72
N GLN A 120 -16.15 -15.21 -2.94
CA GLN A 120 -17.10 -14.09 -3.11
C GLN A 120 -16.43 -12.74 -2.87
N ASN A 121 -15.66 -12.58 -1.79
CA ASN A 121 -14.94 -11.35 -1.49
C ASN A 121 -13.85 -11.06 -2.54
N LEU A 122 -13.13 -12.08 -2.98
CA LEU A 122 -12.14 -11.94 -4.05
C LEU A 122 -12.77 -11.62 -5.40
N ASP A 123 -13.95 -12.15 -5.75
CA ASP A 123 -14.65 -11.80 -7.00
C ASP A 123 -15.05 -10.32 -7.02
N LYS A 124 -15.47 -9.73 -5.89
CA LYS A 124 -15.71 -8.30 -5.75
C LYS A 124 -14.42 -7.49 -5.94
N LEU A 125 -13.33 -7.91 -5.29
CA LEU A 125 -12.02 -7.26 -5.44
C LEU A 125 -11.54 -7.33 -6.89
N ILE A 126 -11.65 -8.49 -7.55
CA ILE A 126 -11.28 -8.70 -8.95
C ILE A 126 -12.05 -7.77 -9.88
N THR A 127 -13.35 -7.57 -9.64
CA THR A 127 -14.17 -6.63 -10.44
C THR A 127 -13.58 -5.22 -10.38
N ILE A 128 -13.18 -4.75 -9.20
CA ILE A 128 -12.56 -3.45 -9.03
C ILE A 128 -11.15 -3.42 -9.65
N LEU A 129 -10.33 -4.45 -9.43
CA LEU A 129 -8.97 -4.53 -10.01
C LEU A 129 -8.97 -4.54 -11.54
N LYS A 130 -10.02 -5.08 -12.19
CA LYS A 130 -10.23 -5.02 -13.64
C LYS A 130 -10.61 -3.61 -14.12
N LYS A 131 -11.37 -2.87 -13.34
CA LYS A 131 -11.74 -1.47 -13.61
C LYS A 131 -10.52 -0.54 -13.55
N TYR A 132 -9.51 -0.91 -12.74
CA TYR A 132 -8.26 -0.16 -12.57
C TYR A 132 -7.06 -0.99 -13.06
N PRO A 133 -6.90 -1.17 -14.41
CA PRO A 133 -5.90 -2.08 -14.98
C PRO A 133 -4.46 -1.58 -14.80
N ASP A 134 -4.26 -0.28 -14.65
CA ASP A 134 -2.94 0.34 -14.60
C ASP A 134 -2.34 0.35 -13.18
N THR A 135 -2.58 -0.74 -12.42
CA THR A 135 -2.02 -0.97 -11.09
C THR A 135 -1.29 -2.30 -11.00
N ASN A 136 -0.22 -2.34 -10.22
CA ASN A 136 0.43 -3.57 -9.75
C ASN A 136 -0.19 -4.01 -8.44
N ILE A 137 -0.16 -5.31 -8.18
CA ILE A 137 -0.75 -5.94 -7.01
C ILE A 137 0.28 -6.87 -6.41
N GLU A 138 0.70 -6.62 -5.19
CA GLU A 138 1.51 -7.58 -4.43
C GLU A 138 0.62 -8.29 -3.43
N VAL A 139 0.63 -9.62 -3.46
CA VAL A 139 -0.11 -10.49 -2.53
C VAL A 139 0.86 -10.98 -1.48
N GLN A 140 0.65 -10.57 -0.24
CA GLN A 140 1.50 -10.92 0.90
C GLN A 140 0.76 -11.85 1.85
N GLY A 141 1.36 -13.02 2.15
CA GLY A 141 0.87 -13.94 3.15
C GLY A 141 1.60 -13.77 4.48
N HIS A 142 0.85 -13.85 5.58
CA HIS A 142 1.38 -13.75 6.95
C HIS A 142 0.80 -14.84 7.85
N THR A 143 1.56 -15.20 8.87
CA THR A 143 1.15 -16.13 9.94
C THR A 143 1.31 -15.47 11.31
N ASP A 144 0.80 -16.13 12.34
CA ASP A 144 1.25 -15.88 13.71
C ASP A 144 2.57 -16.61 13.97
N SER A 145 3.09 -16.51 15.19
CA SER A 145 4.34 -17.13 15.63
C SER A 145 4.20 -18.58 16.10
N LYS A 146 3.08 -19.25 15.84
CA LYS A 146 2.92 -20.67 16.17
C LYS A 146 3.52 -21.53 15.08
N GLY A 147 4.40 -22.46 15.47
CA GLY A 147 5.12 -23.34 14.55
C GLY A 147 6.58 -22.96 14.39
N THR A 148 7.23 -23.52 13.36
CA THR A 148 8.59 -23.14 13.01
C THR A 148 8.59 -22.02 11.97
N VAL A 149 9.64 -21.20 11.96
CA VAL A 149 9.79 -20.12 10.97
C VAL A 149 9.65 -20.66 9.54
N SER A 150 10.35 -21.76 9.22
CA SER A 150 10.30 -22.37 7.88
C SER A 150 8.90 -22.89 7.52
N TYR A 151 8.17 -23.46 8.47
CA TYR A 151 6.79 -23.89 8.25
C TYR A 151 5.87 -22.69 7.96
N ASN A 152 6.00 -21.64 8.75
CA ASN A 152 5.20 -20.41 8.62
C ASN A 152 5.49 -19.67 7.31
N GLU A 153 6.74 -19.60 6.89
CA GLU A 153 7.15 -19.06 5.59
C GLU A 153 6.48 -19.83 4.45
N ALA A 154 6.65 -21.15 4.42
CA ALA A 154 6.05 -22.01 3.39
C ALA A 154 4.50 -21.95 3.41
N LEU A 155 3.86 -21.89 4.58
CA LEU A 155 2.41 -21.79 4.68
C LEU A 155 1.89 -20.45 4.14
N SER A 156 2.55 -19.34 4.48
CA SER A 156 2.18 -18.00 4.03
C SER A 156 2.34 -17.86 2.51
N GLU A 157 3.41 -18.42 1.95
CA GLU A 157 3.64 -18.45 0.49
C GLU A 157 2.55 -19.26 -0.22
N ARG A 158 2.23 -20.47 0.24
CA ARG A 158 1.15 -21.28 -0.34
C ARG A 158 -0.20 -20.56 -0.33
N ARG A 159 -0.51 -19.79 0.72
CA ARG A 159 -1.73 -18.98 0.82
C ARG A 159 -1.74 -17.83 -0.19
N ALA A 160 -0.64 -17.10 -0.29
CA ALA A 160 -0.49 -16.04 -1.27
C ALA A 160 -0.56 -16.56 -2.72
N LEU A 161 0.03 -17.73 -2.99
CA LEU A 161 -0.08 -18.43 -4.27
C LEU A 161 -1.51 -18.85 -4.60
N ALA A 162 -2.26 -19.39 -3.63
CA ALA A 162 -3.65 -19.80 -3.84
C ALA A 162 -4.56 -18.60 -4.20
N VAL A 163 -4.35 -17.47 -3.52
CA VAL A 163 -5.04 -16.22 -3.83
C VAL A 163 -4.66 -15.72 -5.22
N SER A 164 -3.37 -15.61 -5.51
CA SER A 164 -2.87 -15.13 -6.81
C SER A 164 -3.35 -16.02 -7.96
N GLY A 165 -3.30 -17.34 -7.80
CA GLY A 165 -3.83 -18.30 -8.78
C GLY A 165 -5.32 -18.08 -9.06
N TYR A 166 -6.11 -17.76 -8.01
CA TYR A 166 -7.51 -17.42 -8.18
C TYR A 166 -7.71 -16.12 -8.97
N LEU A 167 -6.95 -15.07 -8.66
CA LEU A 167 -6.98 -13.81 -9.41
C LEU A 167 -6.67 -14.03 -10.90
N VAL A 168 -5.63 -14.81 -11.20
CA VAL A 168 -5.25 -15.16 -12.59
C VAL A 168 -6.35 -15.94 -13.29
N SER A 169 -6.94 -16.95 -12.63
CA SER A 169 -8.04 -17.75 -13.18
C SER A 169 -9.28 -16.91 -13.55
N LYS A 170 -9.43 -15.77 -12.88
CA LYS A 170 -10.50 -14.79 -13.13
C LYS A 170 -10.10 -13.67 -14.09
N GLY A 171 -8.91 -13.74 -14.69
CA GLY A 171 -8.47 -12.84 -15.75
C GLY A 171 -7.69 -11.60 -15.32
N ILE A 172 -7.15 -11.58 -14.09
CA ILE A 172 -6.09 -10.62 -13.73
C ILE A 172 -4.80 -11.08 -14.38
N LEU A 173 -4.08 -10.19 -15.07
CA LEU A 173 -2.82 -10.51 -15.74
C LEU A 173 -1.75 -10.89 -14.71
N ALA A 174 -1.08 -12.01 -14.93
CA ALA A 174 0.00 -12.48 -14.05
C ALA A 174 1.16 -11.46 -13.95
N SER A 175 1.40 -10.67 -15.02
CA SER A 175 2.40 -9.60 -15.02
C SER A 175 2.11 -8.45 -14.06
N ARG A 176 0.88 -8.32 -13.56
CA ARG A 176 0.50 -7.36 -12.52
C ARG A 176 0.73 -7.87 -11.11
N LEU A 177 1.01 -9.17 -10.94
CA LEU A 177 1.02 -9.85 -9.65
C LEU A 177 2.44 -10.13 -9.18
N THR A 178 2.73 -9.79 -7.94
CA THR A 178 3.90 -10.24 -7.18
C THR A 178 3.41 -10.99 -5.96
N ILE A 179 4.13 -12.04 -5.53
CA ILE A 179 3.72 -12.92 -4.45
C ILE A 179 4.86 -13.00 -3.44
N ASN A 180 4.54 -12.79 -2.16
CA ASN A 180 5.49 -12.90 -1.07
C ASN A 180 4.87 -13.61 0.14
N GLY A 181 5.61 -14.59 0.70
CA GLY A 181 5.29 -15.20 1.97
C GLY A 181 6.23 -14.69 3.05
N PHE A 182 5.71 -13.95 4.01
CA PHE A 182 6.48 -13.38 5.12
C PHE A 182 6.47 -14.27 6.37
N GLY A 183 5.66 -15.32 6.39
CA GLY A 183 5.51 -16.13 7.59
C GLY A 183 5.18 -15.27 8.80
N GLU A 184 5.91 -15.51 9.89
CA GLU A 184 5.81 -14.75 11.15
C GLU A 184 6.76 -13.55 11.24
N MET A 185 7.58 -13.30 10.20
CA MET A 185 8.69 -12.33 10.25
C MET A 185 8.23 -10.87 10.12
N ALA A 186 6.97 -10.64 9.75
CA ALA A 186 6.38 -9.30 9.64
C ALA A 186 5.08 -9.17 10.45
N PRO A 187 5.15 -9.29 11.80
CA PRO A 187 3.96 -9.17 12.64
C PRO A 187 3.47 -7.73 12.68
N LYS A 188 2.17 -7.53 12.53
CA LYS A 188 1.50 -6.23 12.68
C LYS A 188 0.99 -6.02 14.11
N TYR A 189 0.70 -7.13 14.80
CA TYR A 189 0.16 -7.18 16.16
C TYR A 189 1.02 -8.04 17.07
N PHE A 190 0.87 -7.90 18.39
CA PHE A 190 1.61 -8.69 19.35
C PHE A 190 1.22 -10.18 19.28
N ASN A 191 2.21 -11.07 19.12
CA ASN A 191 2.00 -12.52 19.06
C ASN A 191 1.81 -13.18 20.46
N ASN A 192 1.88 -12.42 21.53
CA ASN A 192 1.68 -12.90 22.90
C ASN A 192 0.21 -12.94 23.34
N THR A 193 -0.73 -12.48 22.50
CA THR A 193 -2.17 -12.56 22.73
C THR A 193 -2.87 -13.37 21.65
N ALA A 194 -3.96 -14.02 21.98
CA ALA A 194 -4.74 -14.80 21.03
C ALA A 194 -5.35 -13.91 19.93
N GLU A 195 -5.75 -12.70 20.28
CA GLU A 195 -6.29 -11.68 19.38
C GLU A 195 -5.21 -11.22 18.40
N GLY A 196 -4.02 -10.87 18.89
CA GLY A 196 -2.92 -10.44 18.04
C GLY A 196 -2.45 -11.55 17.09
N GLN A 197 -2.38 -12.81 17.56
CA GLN A 197 -2.11 -13.95 16.71
C GLN A 197 -3.18 -14.11 15.61
N ALA A 198 -4.47 -13.96 15.97
CA ALA A 198 -5.55 -14.05 14.99
C ALA A 198 -5.47 -12.96 13.92
N LEU A 199 -5.09 -11.76 14.28
CA LEU A 199 -4.90 -10.63 13.38
C LEU A 199 -3.61 -10.75 12.54
N ASN A 200 -2.54 -11.36 13.08
CA ASN A 200 -1.33 -11.65 12.31
C ASN A 200 -1.55 -12.69 11.20
N ARG A 201 -2.48 -13.61 11.38
CA ARG A 201 -2.91 -14.56 10.32
C ARG A 201 -3.77 -13.83 9.28
N ARG A 202 -3.14 -13.25 8.26
CA ARG A 202 -3.78 -12.40 7.26
C ARG A 202 -3.14 -12.54 5.88
N VAL A 203 -3.84 -12.04 4.88
CA VAL A 203 -3.29 -11.76 3.55
C VAL A 203 -3.51 -10.29 3.23
N GLU A 204 -2.45 -9.64 2.80
CA GLU A 204 -2.47 -8.25 2.36
C GLU A 204 -2.32 -8.17 0.84
N PHE A 205 -3.08 -7.26 0.22
CA PHE A 205 -2.93 -6.87 -1.17
C PHE A 205 -2.42 -5.43 -1.19
N LEU A 206 -1.21 -5.26 -1.69
CA LEU A 206 -0.62 -3.95 -1.90
C LEU A 206 -0.87 -3.54 -3.34
N VAL A 207 -1.76 -2.58 -3.54
CA VAL A 207 -2.09 -2.04 -4.86
C VAL A 207 -1.33 -0.75 -5.05
N SER A 208 -0.54 -0.66 -6.12
CA SER A 208 0.29 0.52 -6.44
C SER A 208 0.17 0.89 -7.92
N ALA A 209 0.49 2.14 -8.26
CA ALA A 209 0.54 2.59 -9.64
C ALA A 209 1.62 1.83 -10.42
N ASN A 210 1.27 1.29 -11.60
CA ASN A 210 2.26 0.73 -12.52
C ASN A 210 2.95 1.82 -13.35
N ASP A 211 3.91 1.43 -14.17
CA ASP A 211 4.69 2.39 -14.96
C ASP A 211 3.84 3.14 -15.99
N LYS A 212 2.79 2.50 -16.51
CA LYS A 212 1.85 3.17 -17.42
C LYS A 212 1.09 4.29 -16.72
N MET A 213 0.50 4.01 -15.54
CA MET A 213 -0.20 5.04 -14.76
C MET A 213 0.73 6.20 -14.40
N LYS A 214 1.99 5.91 -14.01
CA LYS A 214 2.99 6.94 -13.70
C LYS A 214 3.32 7.80 -14.91
N ALA A 215 3.52 7.18 -16.07
CA ALA A 215 3.83 7.88 -17.33
C ALA A 215 2.67 8.77 -17.78
N ASP A 216 1.43 8.28 -17.71
CA ASP A 216 0.24 9.03 -18.09
C ASP A 216 0.01 10.22 -17.13
N ALA A 217 0.17 10.01 -15.83
CA ALA A 217 0.08 11.09 -14.85
C ALA A 217 1.17 12.17 -15.03
N ALA A 218 2.38 11.78 -15.43
CA ALA A 218 3.46 12.73 -15.74
C ALA A 218 3.15 13.57 -16.98
N LYS A 219 2.57 12.97 -18.04
CA LYS A 219 2.12 13.71 -19.24
C LYS A 219 1.02 14.70 -18.91
N ASP A 220 0.01 14.29 -18.13
CA ASP A 220 -1.08 15.16 -17.68
C ASP A 220 -0.58 16.34 -16.85
N ALA A 221 0.49 16.13 -16.06
CA ALA A 221 1.12 17.17 -15.27
C ALA A 221 1.89 18.18 -16.12
N ALA A 222 2.49 17.74 -17.22
CA ALA A 222 3.28 18.60 -18.14
C ALA A 222 2.40 19.42 -19.09
N SER A 223 1.14 19.04 -19.28
CA SER A 223 0.17 19.69 -20.19
C SER A 223 -0.63 20.82 -19.52
N LYS A 224 -0.42 21.06 -18.22
CA LYS A 224 -1.09 22.11 -17.41
C LYS A 224 -0.12 23.18 -16.95
#